data_34778d20fc8f2df67033fab266b35617
#
_entry.id   34778d20fc8f2df67033fab266b35617
#
_cell.length_a   1.000
_cell.length_b   1.000
_cell.length_c   1.000
_cell.angle_alpha   90.00
_cell.angle_beta   90.00
_cell.angle_gamma   90.00
#
_symmetry.space_group_name_H-M   'P 1'
#
loop_
_entity.id
_entity.type
_entity.pdbx_description
1 polymer ?
#
loop_
_entity_poly.entity_id
_entity_poly.type
_entity_poly.pdbx_seq_one_letter_code
_entity_poly.pdbx_strand_id
1 'polypeptide(L)'
;FIPYLEHSIELGRSFIQPRYQGKRSLDYLWYGIGAYLYQHPEIRYLIGPISLSTSWPEPAQKVIASFYTTLFGNHKTLVDPRLPFDFELIQEFAPFKQVADEENYKQAYAILKALMDDFGVKVPILYKQYVELCQPGGCEFLGFNIDPSFSNCVDALILVHINTIKEKKHQRYIESHATVFQKRDSA
;
A
#
# COMPACT_ATOMS: atom_id res chain seq x y z
N PHE A 1 -0.61 5.72 -17.60
CA PHE A 1 -1.25 4.84 -16.61
C PHE A 1 -2.30 3.90 -17.21
N ILE A 2 -3.00 4.31 -18.29
CA ILE A 2 -4.06 3.51 -18.94
C ILE A 2 -3.68 2.05 -19.21
N PRO A 3 -2.46 1.71 -19.71
CA PRO A 3 -2.10 0.30 -19.97
C PRO A 3 -2.12 -0.61 -18.74
N TYR A 4 -2.01 -0.04 -17.54
CA TYR A 4 -2.12 -0.80 -16.31
C TYR A 4 -3.56 -1.14 -15.95
N LEU A 5 -4.54 -0.29 -16.33
CA LEU A 5 -5.94 -0.43 -15.93
C LEU A 5 -6.60 -1.69 -16.50
N GLU A 6 -6.25 -2.09 -17.71
CA GLU A 6 -6.83 -3.28 -18.37
C GLU A 6 -6.60 -4.58 -17.59
N HIS A 7 -5.54 -4.62 -16.78
CA HIS A 7 -5.15 -5.79 -15.99
C HIS A 7 -5.11 -5.48 -14.49
N SER A 8 -5.88 -4.50 -14.04
CA SER A 8 -5.92 -4.06 -12.65
C SER A 8 -7.26 -4.32 -12.00
N ILE A 9 -7.25 -4.47 -10.69
CA ILE A 9 -8.42 -4.24 -9.84
C ILE A 9 -8.15 -3.06 -8.91
N GLU A 10 -9.16 -2.24 -8.70
CA GLU A 10 -9.11 -1.17 -7.72
C GLU A 10 -9.53 -1.68 -6.34
N LEU A 11 -8.66 -1.45 -5.35
CA LEU A 11 -8.93 -1.71 -3.95
C LEU A 11 -9.39 -0.41 -3.28
N GLY A 12 -10.66 -0.11 -3.43
CA GLY A 12 -11.27 1.09 -2.86
C GLY A 12 -12.29 0.77 -1.77
N ARG A 13 -12.61 1.80 -0.95
CA ARG A 13 -13.68 1.77 0.05
C ARG A 13 -13.65 0.61 1.04
N SER A 14 -12.47 0.09 1.34
CA SER A 14 -12.29 -0.98 2.31
C SER A 14 -12.55 -0.46 3.72
N PHE A 15 -13.41 -1.12 4.48
CA PHE A 15 -13.64 -0.79 5.88
C PHE A 15 -13.85 -2.04 6.72
N ILE A 16 -13.58 -1.93 8.01
CA ILE A 16 -13.82 -2.99 8.99
C ILE A 16 -14.84 -2.48 9.98
N GLN A 17 -15.97 -3.19 10.10
CA GLN A 17 -17.00 -2.86 11.07
C GLN A 17 -16.40 -2.78 12.48
N PRO A 18 -16.82 -1.82 13.34
CA PRO A 18 -16.21 -1.59 14.67
C PRO A 18 -16.08 -2.86 15.52
N ARG A 19 -17.10 -3.73 15.50
CA ARG A 19 -17.10 -5.01 16.26
C ARG A 19 -16.00 -5.99 15.88
N TYR A 20 -15.37 -5.81 14.70
CA TYR A 20 -14.29 -6.68 14.20
C TYR A 20 -12.92 -5.98 14.21
N GLN A 21 -12.85 -4.69 14.56
CA GLN A 21 -11.59 -3.97 14.67
C GLN A 21 -10.71 -4.57 15.79
N GLY A 22 -9.40 -4.40 15.66
CA GLY A 22 -8.42 -4.92 16.64
C GLY A 22 -8.18 -6.43 16.60
N LYS A 23 -8.85 -7.16 15.67
CA LYS A 23 -8.64 -8.60 15.40
C LYS A 23 -7.86 -8.76 14.09
N ARG A 24 -7.79 -10.00 13.57
CA ARG A 24 -7.13 -10.32 12.28
C ARG A 24 -7.96 -9.92 11.04
N SER A 25 -8.81 -8.90 11.16
CA SER A 25 -9.80 -8.53 10.13
C SER A 25 -9.15 -8.11 8.81
N LEU A 26 -8.04 -7.40 8.88
CA LEU A 26 -7.27 -6.98 7.71
C LEU A 26 -6.63 -8.19 6.99
N ASP A 27 -6.22 -9.19 7.74
CA ASP A 27 -5.74 -10.46 7.21
C ASP A 27 -6.86 -11.19 6.42
N TYR A 28 -8.10 -11.16 6.93
CA TYR A 28 -9.26 -11.73 6.22
C TYR A 28 -9.63 -10.96 4.94
N LEU A 29 -9.45 -9.65 4.91
CA LEU A 29 -9.60 -8.88 3.67
C LEU A 29 -8.60 -9.35 2.60
N TRP A 30 -7.34 -9.58 3.00
CA TRP A 30 -6.32 -10.13 2.09
C TRP A 30 -6.67 -11.54 1.59
N TYR A 31 -7.27 -12.40 2.41
CA TYR A 31 -7.79 -13.69 1.95
C TYR A 31 -8.90 -13.51 0.91
N GLY A 32 -9.81 -12.54 1.10
CA GLY A 32 -10.85 -12.24 0.12
C GLY A 32 -10.29 -11.75 -1.22
N ILE A 33 -9.32 -10.83 -1.18
CA ILE A 33 -8.60 -10.35 -2.38
C ILE A 33 -7.91 -11.52 -3.06
N GLY A 34 -7.19 -12.35 -2.30
CA GLY A 34 -6.47 -13.50 -2.82
C GLY A 34 -7.38 -14.55 -3.47
N ALA A 35 -8.57 -14.78 -2.90
CA ALA A 35 -9.58 -15.68 -3.50
C ALA A 35 -10.06 -15.17 -4.87
N TYR A 36 -10.21 -13.85 -5.01
CA TYR A 36 -10.55 -13.23 -6.29
C TYR A 36 -9.41 -13.36 -7.29
N LEU A 37 -8.18 -13.03 -6.88
CA LEU A 37 -6.99 -13.14 -7.73
C LEU A 37 -6.73 -14.58 -8.20
N TYR A 38 -7.01 -15.57 -7.36
CA TYR A 38 -6.88 -16.98 -7.75
C TYR A 38 -7.81 -17.35 -8.91
N GLN A 39 -9.00 -16.77 -8.97
CA GLN A 39 -9.99 -17.01 -10.04
C GLN A 39 -9.73 -16.12 -11.28
N HIS A 40 -8.94 -15.07 -11.15
CA HIS A 40 -8.69 -14.06 -12.18
C HIS A 40 -7.19 -13.90 -12.45
N PRO A 41 -6.53 -14.92 -13.03
CA PRO A 41 -5.08 -14.90 -13.28
C PRO A 41 -4.65 -13.86 -14.32
N GLU A 42 -5.59 -13.29 -15.08
CA GLU A 42 -5.37 -12.18 -16.02
C GLU A 42 -5.07 -10.86 -15.31
N ILE A 43 -5.41 -10.72 -14.02
CA ILE A 43 -5.13 -9.53 -13.23
C ILE A 43 -3.66 -9.53 -12.80
N ARG A 44 -2.98 -8.44 -13.09
CA ARG A 44 -1.54 -8.27 -12.85
C ARG A 44 -1.23 -7.21 -11.81
N TYR A 45 -2.19 -6.30 -11.56
CA TYR A 45 -1.96 -5.15 -10.70
C TYR A 45 -3.11 -4.95 -9.72
N LEU A 46 -2.78 -4.47 -8.52
CA LEU A 46 -3.74 -3.88 -7.59
C LEU A 46 -3.45 -2.38 -7.55
N ILE A 47 -4.50 -1.58 -7.65
CA ILE A 47 -4.43 -0.12 -7.58
C ILE A 47 -5.40 0.38 -6.51
N GLY A 48 -5.15 1.55 -5.97
CA GLY A 48 -6.12 2.21 -5.10
C GLY A 48 -5.51 3.29 -4.23
N PRO A 49 -6.34 4.19 -3.70
CA PRO A 49 -5.90 5.18 -2.75
C PRO A 49 -5.76 4.59 -1.34
N ILE A 50 -4.74 5.04 -0.62
CA ILE A 50 -4.60 4.82 0.81
C ILE A 50 -4.67 6.18 1.50
N SER A 51 -5.72 6.40 2.30
CA SER A 51 -5.98 7.69 2.94
C SER A 51 -5.23 7.85 4.27
N LEU A 52 -4.65 9.04 4.47
CA LEU A 52 -4.21 9.54 5.76
C LEU A 52 -5.31 10.41 6.34
N SER A 53 -5.75 10.08 7.55
CA SER A 53 -6.78 10.86 8.24
C SER A 53 -6.29 12.27 8.57
N THR A 54 -7.17 13.25 8.43
CA THR A 54 -6.95 14.64 8.89
C THR A 54 -6.83 14.77 10.41
N SER A 55 -7.14 13.72 11.18
CA SER A 55 -6.87 13.67 12.61
C SER A 55 -5.37 13.61 12.94
N TRP A 56 -4.53 13.34 11.96
CA TRP A 56 -3.09 13.35 12.10
C TRP A 56 -2.51 14.73 11.88
N PRO A 57 -1.53 15.16 12.68
CA PRO A 57 -0.85 16.44 12.45
C PRO A 57 -0.30 16.51 11.02
N GLU A 58 -0.49 17.65 10.34
CA GLU A 58 0.02 17.86 8.98
C GLU A 58 1.53 17.57 8.84
N PRO A 59 2.40 17.97 9.82
CA PRO A 59 3.81 17.58 9.75
C PRO A 59 4.03 16.07 9.72
N ALA A 60 3.25 15.29 10.46
CA ALA A 60 3.33 13.83 10.42
C ALA A 60 2.88 13.26 9.07
N GLN A 61 1.84 13.84 8.45
CA GLN A 61 1.42 13.47 7.08
C GLN A 61 2.54 13.75 6.06
N LYS A 62 3.25 14.90 6.19
CA LYS A 62 4.40 15.25 5.34
C LYS A 62 5.57 14.28 5.51
N VAL A 63 5.85 13.82 6.73
CA VAL A 63 6.86 12.78 7.00
C VAL A 63 6.51 11.47 6.30
N ILE A 64 5.26 11.02 6.37
CA ILE A 64 4.77 9.84 5.67
C ILE A 64 4.92 10.00 4.16
N ALA A 65 4.45 11.11 3.59
CA ALA A 65 4.54 11.37 2.16
C ALA A 65 6.00 11.37 1.68
N SER A 66 6.89 12.04 2.41
CA SER A 66 8.33 12.07 2.11
C SER A 66 8.96 10.68 2.13
N PHE A 67 8.71 9.89 3.17
CA PHE A 67 9.24 8.55 3.30
C PHE A 67 8.83 7.65 2.13
N TYR A 68 7.51 7.55 1.87
CA TYR A 68 7.01 6.65 0.84
C TYR A 68 7.37 7.12 -0.57
N THR A 69 7.44 8.42 -0.81
CA THR A 69 7.94 8.95 -2.08
C THR A 69 9.44 8.65 -2.28
N THR A 70 10.25 8.80 -1.24
CA THR A 70 11.69 8.59 -1.35
C THR A 70 12.04 7.11 -1.61
N LEU A 71 11.39 6.19 -0.89
CA LEU A 71 11.74 4.78 -0.94
C LEU A 71 10.96 4.00 -2.01
N PHE A 72 9.73 4.41 -2.30
CA PHE A 72 8.79 3.64 -3.14
C PHE A 72 8.13 4.49 -4.23
N GLY A 73 8.58 5.72 -4.43
CA GLY A 73 8.03 6.61 -5.46
C GLY A 73 8.29 6.09 -6.87
N ASN A 74 7.30 6.24 -7.75
CA ASN A 74 7.46 5.91 -9.16
C ASN A 74 8.18 7.05 -9.88
N HIS A 75 9.28 6.73 -10.58
CA HIS A 75 10.08 7.72 -11.29
C HIS A 75 9.56 8.05 -12.69
N LYS A 76 8.49 7.37 -13.15
CA LYS A 76 7.97 7.53 -14.53
C LYS A 76 6.85 8.56 -14.65
N THR A 77 6.45 9.21 -13.57
CA THR A 77 5.32 10.16 -13.55
C THR A 77 4.09 9.60 -14.27
N LEU A 78 3.58 8.48 -13.76
CA LEU A 78 2.45 7.77 -14.38
C LEU A 78 1.12 8.51 -14.19
N VAL A 79 1.02 9.34 -13.18
CA VAL A 79 -0.18 10.10 -12.82
C VAL A 79 0.20 11.50 -12.32
N ASP A 80 -0.71 12.45 -12.51
CA ASP A 80 -0.62 13.79 -11.91
C ASP A 80 -1.76 13.95 -10.90
N PRO A 81 -1.46 14.21 -9.61
CA PRO A 81 -2.49 14.49 -8.62
C PRO A 81 -3.29 15.74 -9.02
N ARG A 82 -4.63 15.67 -8.93
CA ARG A 82 -5.50 16.79 -9.26
C ARG A 82 -5.37 17.96 -8.28
N LEU A 83 -5.20 17.63 -6.99
CA LEU A 83 -4.95 18.55 -5.90
C LEU A 83 -3.73 18.02 -5.13
N PRO A 84 -2.51 18.29 -5.61
CA PRO A 84 -1.30 17.71 -5.04
C PRO A 84 -1.14 18.12 -3.56
N PHE A 85 -0.79 17.14 -2.73
CA PHE A 85 -0.40 17.39 -1.35
C PHE A 85 1.03 17.94 -1.33
N ASP A 86 1.21 19.12 -0.75
CA ASP A 86 2.50 19.81 -0.69
C ASP A 86 3.36 19.29 0.46
N PHE A 87 4.57 18.79 0.15
CA PHE A 87 5.55 18.33 1.11
C PHE A 87 6.96 18.37 0.52
N GLU A 88 7.95 18.45 1.38
CA GLU A 88 9.36 18.38 1.01
C GLU A 88 9.94 17.00 1.33
N LEU A 89 10.94 16.59 0.53
CA LEU A 89 11.67 15.35 0.81
C LEU A 89 12.61 15.54 2.00
N ILE A 90 12.48 14.68 2.99
CA ILE A 90 13.29 14.70 4.22
C ILE A 90 14.64 14.06 3.93
N GLN A 91 15.74 14.77 4.26
CA GLN A 91 17.10 14.36 3.92
C GLN A 91 17.55 13.07 4.62
N GLU A 92 17.00 12.78 5.79
CA GLU A 92 17.25 11.56 6.55
C GLU A 92 16.88 10.29 5.78
N PHE A 93 15.95 10.40 4.82
CA PHE A 93 15.56 9.27 3.98
C PHE A 93 16.38 9.15 2.69
N ALA A 94 17.11 10.19 2.29
CA ALA A 94 17.87 10.21 1.04
C ALA A 94 18.85 9.03 0.87
N PRO A 95 19.58 8.55 1.92
CA PRO A 95 20.47 7.40 1.80
C PRO A 95 19.76 6.08 1.43
N PHE A 96 18.45 6.00 1.66
CA PHE A 96 17.64 4.80 1.44
C PHE A 96 16.83 4.86 0.13
N LYS A 97 17.11 5.84 -0.71
CA LYS A 97 16.44 5.94 -2.01
C LYS A 97 16.68 4.67 -2.81
N GLN A 98 15.58 4.11 -3.36
CA GLN A 98 15.60 2.84 -4.09
C GLN A 98 16.04 1.67 -3.20
N VAL A 99 15.26 1.38 -2.16
CA VAL A 99 15.49 0.25 -1.24
C VAL A 99 15.74 -1.04 -2.01
N ALA A 100 16.99 -1.51 -1.99
CA ALA A 100 17.39 -2.72 -2.69
C ALA A 100 17.25 -3.98 -1.83
N ASP A 101 17.11 -3.83 -0.50
CA ASP A 101 17.08 -4.96 0.43
C ASP A 101 16.25 -4.67 1.70
N GLU A 102 15.95 -5.73 2.44
CA GLU A 102 15.16 -5.64 3.67
C GLU A 102 15.87 -4.92 4.81
N GLU A 103 17.19 -4.91 4.85
CA GLU A 103 17.95 -4.26 5.92
C GLU A 103 17.89 -2.74 5.79
N ASN A 104 18.08 -2.21 4.59
CA ASN A 104 17.91 -0.79 4.29
C ASN A 104 16.50 -0.31 4.62
N TYR A 105 15.47 -1.11 4.26
CA TYR A 105 14.10 -0.80 4.63
C TYR A 105 13.89 -0.75 6.15
N LYS A 106 14.43 -1.71 6.91
CA LYS A 106 14.29 -1.74 8.38
C LYS A 106 14.94 -0.51 9.03
N GLN A 107 16.12 -0.09 8.54
CA GLN A 107 16.82 1.09 9.05
C GLN A 107 16.02 2.36 8.74
N ALA A 108 15.58 2.56 7.50
CA ALA A 108 14.74 3.68 7.11
C ALA A 108 13.42 3.72 7.89
N TYR A 109 12.79 2.56 8.08
CA TYR A 109 11.54 2.44 8.83
C TYR A 109 11.71 2.75 10.33
N ALA A 110 12.88 2.46 10.92
CA ALA A 110 13.18 2.84 12.28
C ALA A 110 13.26 4.37 12.44
N ILE A 111 13.87 5.07 11.46
CA ILE A 111 13.88 6.54 11.41
C ILE A 111 12.46 7.08 11.28
N LEU A 112 11.68 6.56 10.32
CA LEU A 112 10.27 6.94 10.17
C LEU A 112 9.50 6.81 11.47
N LYS A 113 9.66 5.66 12.15
CA LYS A 113 8.95 5.40 13.40
C LYS A 113 9.32 6.42 14.49
N ALA A 114 10.61 6.74 14.64
CA ALA A 114 11.07 7.74 15.61
C ALA A 114 10.44 9.11 15.33
N LEU A 115 10.47 9.58 14.07
CA LEU A 115 9.84 10.84 13.68
C LEU A 115 8.33 10.85 13.94
N MET A 116 7.64 9.73 13.71
CA MET A 116 6.20 9.63 13.98
C MET A 116 5.88 9.62 15.48
N ASP A 117 6.72 8.95 16.29
CA ASP A 117 6.58 8.92 17.75
C ASP A 117 6.72 10.34 18.36
N ASP A 118 7.57 11.24 17.78
CA ASP A 118 7.70 12.64 18.18
C ASP A 118 6.40 13.44 17.99
N PHE A 119 5.56 13.06 17.04
CA PHE A 119 4.21 13.63 16.85
C PHE A 119 3.13 12.91 17.67
N GLY A 120 3.47 11.89 18.44
CA GLY A 120 2.52 11.09 19.22
C GLY A 120 1.60 10.21 18.36
N VAL A 121 1.97 9.92 17.13
CA VAL A 121 1.19 9.10 16.18
C VAL A 121 1.99 7.91 15.66
N LYS A 122 1.30 6.90 15.13
CA LYS A 122 1.95 5.69 14.61
C LYS A 122 1.92 5.65 13.08
N VAL A 123 2.90 4.99 12.49
CA VAL A 123 2.87 4.71 11.05
C VAL A 123 1.61 3.94 10.68
N PRO A 124 0.84 4.35 9.65
CA PRO A 124 -0.38 3.65 9.24
C PRO A 124 -0.10 2.22 8.82
N ILE A 125 -0.87 1.29 9.38
CA ILE A 125 -0.66 -0.14 9.15
C ILE A 125 -0.80 -0.54 7.68
N LEU A 126 -1.73 0.10 6.94
CA LEU A 126 -1.95 -0.19 5.52
C LEU A 126 -0.74 0.16 4.66
N TYR A 127 -0.14 1.33 4.88
CA TYR A 127 1.08 1.74 4.16
C TYR A 127 2.20 0.71 4.31
N LYS A 128 2.44 0.28 5.54
CA LYS A 128 3.41 -0.77 5.84
C LYS A 128 3.06 -2.09 5.17
N GLN A 129 1.80 -2.52 5.24
CA GLN A 129 1.37 -3.81 4.72
C GLN A 129 1.53 -3.92 3.21
N TYR A 130 1.22 -2.86 2.45
CA TYR A 130 1.36 -2.90 1.01
C TYR A 130 2.82 -3.05 0.57
N VAL A 131 3.74 -2.29 1.17
CA VAL A 131 5.16 -2.40 0.81
C VAL A 131 5.78 -3.73 1.28
N GLU A 132 5.35 -4.26 2.43
CA GLU A 132 5.82 -5.54 2.95
C GLU A 132 5.17 -6.76 2.28
N LEU A 133 4.12 -6.56 1.48
CA LEU A 133 3.50 -7.61 0.68
C LEU A 133 4.43 -8.12 -0.41
N CYS A 134 5.17 -7.21 -1.04
CA CYS A 134 5.95 -7.44 -2.25
C CYS A 134 7.46 -7.53 -2.00
N GLN A 135 8.17 -8.04 -2.97
CA GLN A 135 9.60 -7.85 -3.13
C GLN A 135 9.91 -6.36 -3.38
N PRO A 136 11.15 -5.89 -3.18
CA PRO A 136 11.55 -4.53 -3.52
C PRO A 136 11.14 -4.14 -4.94
N GLY A 137 10.57 -2.95 -5.10
CA GLY A 137 10.05 -2.45 -6.39
C GLY A 137 8.67 -2.97 -6.79
N GLY A 138 8.06 -3.85 -6.00
CA GLY A 138 6.75 -4.43 -6.31
C GLY A 138 5.55 -3.62 -5.82
N CYS A 139 5.75 -2.63 -4.96
CA CYS A 139 4.73 -1.68 -4.55
C CYS A 139 5.27 -0.28 -4.81
N GLU A 140 4.52 0.54 -5.55
CA GLU A 140 4.92 1.88 -5.94
C GLU A 140 3.90 2.90 -5.45
N PHE A 141 4.38 4.05 -4.98
CA PHE A 141 3.58 5.22 -4.64
C PHE A 141 3.63 6.21 -5.82
N LEU A 142 2.48 6.41 -6.46
CA LEU A 142 2.39 7.18 -7.70
C LEU A 142 2.22 8.68 -7.45
N GLY A 143 1.68 9.06 -6.30
CA GLY A 143 1.49 10.46 -5.91
C GLY A 143 0.60 10.61 -4.69
N PHE A 144 0.61 11.82 -4.13
CA PHE A 144 -0.20 12.20 -2.98
C PHE A 144 -1.15 13.33 -3.37
N ASN A 145 -2.43 13.17 -3.07
CA ASN A 145 -3.50 14.10 -3.43
C ASN A 145 -4.35 14.45 -2.21
N ILE A 146 -4.92 15.65 -2.18
CA ILE A 146 -5.94 16.01 -1.19
C ILE A 146 -7.31 15.64 -1.74
N ASP A 147 -8.11 14.90 -0.97
CA ASP A 147 -9.50 14.58 -1.33
C ASP A 147 -10.50 15.45 -0.53
N PRO A 148 -11.05 16.53 -1.13
CA PRO A 148 -12.05 17.36 -0.48
C PRO A 148 -13.36 16.61 -0.20
N SER A 149 -13.67 15.59 -0.99
CA SER A 149 -14.89 14.80 -0.84
C SER A 149 -14.81 13.85 0.34
N PHE A 150 -13.58 13.60 0.85
CA PHE A 150 -13.31 12.76 2.01
C PHE A 150 -12.60 13.54 3.12
N SER A 151 -13.22 14.63 3.56
CA SER A 151 -12.76 15.49 4.68
C SER A 151 -11.35 16.05 4.49
N ASN A 152 -10.92 16.34 3.26
CA ASN A 152 -9.58 16.80 2.89
C ASN A 152 -8.47 15.82 3.36
N CYS A 153 -8.74 14.52 3.42
CA CYS A 153 -7.69 13.56 3.71
C CYS A 153 -6.63 13.54 2.60
N VAL A 154 -5.44 13.11 2.96
CA VAL A 154 -4.34 12.93 2.00
C VAL A 154 -4.38 11.50 1.48
N ASP A 155 -4.65 11.33 0.20
CA ASP A 155 -4.67 10.03 -0.47
C ASP A 155 -3.34 9.77 -1.19
N ALA A 156 -2.72 8.65 -0.88
CA ALA A 156 -1.62 8.11 -1.66
C ALA A 156 -2.15 7.09 -2.67
N LEU A 157 -1.99 7.34 -3.96
CA LEU A 157 -2.29 6.34 -4.98
C LEU A 157 -1.15 5.32 -5.07
N ILE A 158 -1.49 4.05 -4.90
CA ILE A 158 -0.52 2.94 -4.99
C ILE A 158 -0.76 2.08 -6.21
N LEU A 159 0.33 1.46 -6.68
CA LEU A 159 0.36 0.40 -7.69
C LEU A 159 1.13 -0.80 -7.13
N VAL A 160 0.49 -1.96 -7.08
CA VAL A 160 1.09 -3.21 -6.61
C VAL A 160 1.19 -4.18 -7.77
N HIS A 161 2.37 -4.72 -8.01
CA HIS A 161 2.65 -5.74 -9.02
C HIS A 161 2.44 -7.13 -8.41
N ILE A 162 1.39 -7.84 -8.81
CA ILE A 162 1.00 -9.14 -8.22
C ILE A 162 2.11 -10.19 -8.35
N ASN A 163 2.81 -10.20 -9.47
CA ASN A 163 3.91 -11.14 -9.72
C ASN A 163 5.14 -10.93 -8.81
N THR A 164 5.19 -9.84 -8.06
CA THR A 164 6.24 -9.54 -7.09
C THR A 164 5.83 -9.82 -5.65
N ILE A 165 4.62 -10.28 -5.42
CA ILE A 165 4.18 -10.67 -4.07
C ILE A 165 5.14 -11.73 -3.54
N LYS A 166 5.63 -11.53 -2.30
CA LYS A 166 6.55 -12.46 -1.63
C LYS A 166 5.93 -13.85 -1.58
N GLU A 167 6.71 -14.88 -1.90
CA GLU A 167 6.27 -16.26 -2.00
C GLU A 167 5.39 -16.73 -0.83
N LYS A 168 5.83 -16.50 0.41
CA LYS A 168 5.04 -16.85 1.60
C LYS A 168 3.67 -16.15 1.67
N LYS A 169 3.57 -14.94 1.14
CA LYS A 169 2.31 -14.17 1.08
C LYS A 169 1.43 -14.68 -0.05
N HIS A 170 2.01 -14.97 -1.20
CA HIS A 170 1.31 -15.55 -2.35
C HIS A 170 0.69 -16.90 -1.98
N GLN A 171 1.46 -17.81 -1.41
CA GLN A 171 0.97 -19.11 -0.91
C GLN A 171 -0.14 -18.94 0.12
N ARG A 172 0.04 -18.01 1.07
CA ARG A 172 -0.93 -17.78 2.13
C ARG A 172 -2.26 -17.22 1.63
N TYR A 173 -2.23 -16.19 0.78
CA TYR A 173 -3.43 -15.42 0.43
C TYR A 173 -4.06 -15.86 -0.89
N ILE A 174 -3.28 -16.37 -1.85
CA ILE A 174 -3.77 -16.72 -3.19
C ILE A 174 -3.86 -18.24 -3.34
N GLU A 175 -2.75 -18.97 -3.22
CA GLU A 175 -2.73 -20.42 -3.47
C GLU A 175 -3.50 -21.24 -2.44
N SER A 176 -3.65 -20.73 -1.21
CA SER A 176 -4.47 -21.42 -0.18
C SER A 176 -5.91 -21.67 -0.61
N HIS A 177 -6.40 -21.01 -1.66
CA HIS A 177 -7.73 -21.20 -2.21
C HIS A 177 -7.84 -22.34 -3.23
N ALA A 178 -6.73 -22.88 -3.73
CA ALA A 178 -6.71 -23.95 -4.74
C ALA A 178 -7.60 -25.15 -4.36
N THR A 179 -7.50 -25.63 -3.14
CA THR A 179 -8.28 -26.78 -2.65
C THR A 179 -9.78 -26.50 -2.51
N VAL A 180 -10.17 -25.24 -2.32
CA VAL A 180 -11.58 -24.84 -2.16
C VAL A 180 -12.26 -24.79 -3.52
N PHE A 181 -11.59 -24.24 -4.53
CA PHE A 181 -12.15 -24.10 -5.87
C PHE A 181 -12.14 -25.42 -6.65
N GLN A 182 -11.09 -26.25 -6.53
CA GLN A 182 -11.04 -27.58 -7.15
C GLN A 182 -12.19 -28.50 -6.71
N LYS A 183 -12.67 -28.36 -5.48
CA LYS A 183 -13.84 -29.13 -4.99
C LYS A 183 -15.17 -28.67 -5.58
N ARG A 184 -15.28 -27.42 -6.06
CA ARG A 184 -16.49 -26.89 -6.69
C ARG A 184 -16.62 -27.33 -8.15
N ASP A 185 -15.49 -27.46 -8.86
CA ASP A 185 -15.47 -27.88 -10.27
C ASP A 185 -15.68 -29.40 -10.44
N SER A 186 -15.61 -30.14 -9.33
CA SER A 186 -15.83 -31.62 -9.29
C SER A 186 -17.18 -32.04 -8.70
N ALA A 187 -18.07 -31.11 -8.38
CA ALA A 187 -19.42 -31.35 -7.85
C ALA A 187 -20.50 -30.87 -8.83
#